data_ba22193517ff3e878766c567759890bc
#
_entry.id   ba22193517ff3e878766c567759890bc
#
_cell.length_a   1.000
_cell.length_b   1.000
_cell.length_c   1.000
_cell.angle_alpha   90.00
_cell.angle_beta   90.00
_cell.angle_gamma   90.00
#
_symmetry.space_group_name_H-M   'P 1'
#
loop_
_entity.id
_entity.type
_entity.pdbx_description
1 polymer ?
#
loop_
_entity_poly.entity_id
_entity_poly.type
_entity_poly.pdbx_seq_one_letter_code
_entity_poly.pdbx_strand_id
1 'polypeptide(L)'
;MAKKALLMILDGWGIGKHGEGDVIFRTPTPYLDYLTAVSPHSQLQASGEDVGLPDGQMGNSEVGHLNIGAGRIVYQDLVKINRACKDGSILKNAQVVAAYSYAKENGKKLHLMGLTSDGGVHSSLDHLFKLVEIGKEYGLKDQVFVHCFMDGRDTDPKSGIGFIQQLTDVCQQNDAHIASIVGRFYAMDRDKRWERVKEAYDLIVCGQGKQSDDMVKAMQESYDDGVTDEFIKPIHNNTVNGVIEEGDVVIFINFRNDRAKELTQVLTQEDMPDAGMKTIPGLQYYCMTPYDAKFTGVNILFPKENVEDTLGEYLSKLKKRQLHTAETEKYAHVTFFFNGGREAPYEGEDRILVASPKVATYDLKPEMSAYEVKDKLVGAITTQQYDFIVVNFANGDMVGHTGVYNAIAKAVWAVDNCVREVIETAKANDYEAIIIADHGNADNAINPDGTPNTAHSLNPVPFIYVTNNNSATVKDGRLADVAPSILHIMGLEQPTDMTGENLIQDNC
;
A
#
# COMPACT_ATOMS: atom_id res chain seq x y z
N MET A 1 -1.09 36.82 13.42
CA MET A 1 -1.20 35.79 14.49
C MET A 1 -1.20 34.47 13.78
N ALA A 2 -0.58 33.44 14.34
CA ALA A 2 -0.67 32.07 13.78
C ALA A 2 -2.15 31.65 13.81
N LYS A 3 -2.68 31.23 12.67
CA LYS A 3 -4.06 30.74 12.56
C LYS A 3 -4.16 29.32 13.09
N LYS A 4 -5.33 28.95 13.57
CA LYS A 4 -5.66 27.58 13.97
C LYS A 4 -6.25 26.87 12.77
N ALA A 5 -6.00 25.56 12.64
CA ALA A 5 -6.46 24.77 11.51
C ALA A 5 -7.37 23.61 11.95
N LEU A 6 -8.44 23.38 11.21
CA LEU A 6 -9.33 22.23 11.31
C LEU A 6 -9.26 21.42 10.01
N LEU A 7 -8.91 20.16 10.09
CA LEU A 7 -9.04 19.19 9.00
C LEU A 7 -10.25 18.30 9.23
N MET A 8 -11.20 18.33 8.31
CA MET A 8 -12.38 17.48 8.35
C MET A 8 -12.35 16.49 7.20
N ILE A 9 -12.34 15.21 7.51
CA ILE A 9 -12.32 14.10 6.55
C ILE A 9 -13.71 13.48 6.52
N LEU A 10 -14.40 13.60 5.38
CA LEU A 10 -15.67 12.97 5.12
C LEU A 10 -15.40 11.62 4.42
N ASP A 11 -15.23 10.57 5.21
CA ASP A 11 -14.79 9.27 4.73
C ASP A 11 -15.73 8.70 3.65
N GLY A 12 -15.17 8.27 2.52
CA GLY A 12 -15.93 7.73 1.41
C GLY A 12 -16.70 8.76 0.58
N TRP A 13 -16.39 10.07 0.70
CA TRP A 13 -17.08 11.16 0.00
C TRP A 13 -16.39 11.55 -1.31
N GLY A 14 -16.62 10.75 -2.38
CA GLY A 14 -16.07 11.03 -3.70
C GLY A 14 -16.87 12.10 -4.48
N ILE A 15 -16.25 12.63 -5.52
CA ILE A 15 -16.90 13.46 -6.53
C ILE A 15 -17.36 12.52 -7.67
N GLY A 16 -18.61 12.13 -7.63
CA GLY A 16 -19.17 11.16 -8.56
C GLY A 16 -19.50 11.75 -9.93
N LYS A 17 -20.10 10.92 -10.79
CA LYS A 17 -20.47 11.26 -12.19
C LYS A 17 -21.89 11.80 -12.32
N HIS A 18 -22.55 12.16 -11.23
CA HIS A 18 -23.92 12.64 -11.17
C HIS A 18 -24.98 11.66 -11.74
N GLY A 19 -24.64 10.37 -11.80
CA GLY A 19 -25.51 9.30 -12.22
C GLY A 19 -26.52 8.85 -11.15
N GLU A 20 -27.27 7.77 -11.43
CA GLU A 20 -28.25 7.21 -10.48
C GLU A 20 -27.57 6.64 -9.23
N GLY A 21 -26.35 6.11 -9.36
CA GLY A 21 -25.59 5.56 -8.27
C GLY A 21 -24.84 6.59 -7.40
N ASP A 22 -24.84 7.86 -7.80
CA ASP A 22 -24.19 8.95 -7.04
C ASP A 22 -25.12 9.45 -5.94
N VAL A 23 -25.04 8.80 -4.76
CA VAL A 23 -25.91 9.11 -3.64
C VAL A 23 -25.61 10.49 -3.05
N ILE A 24 -24.35 10.91 -3.10
CA ILE A 24 -23.93 12.24 -2.62
C ILE A 24 -24.62 13.32 -3.45
N PHE A 25 -24.51 13.25 -4.77
CA PHE A 25 -25.16 14.21 -5.67
C PHE A 25 -26.69 14.20 -5.59
N ARG A 26 -27.27 13.01 -5.37
CA ARG A 26 -28.74 12.83 -5.31
C ARG A 26 -29.36 13.17 -3.96
N THR A 27 -28.57 13.26 -2.91
CA THR A 27 -29.06 13.61 -1.57
C THR A 27 -28.89 15.11 -1.35
N PRO A 28 -29.91 15.84 -0.89
CA PRO A 28 -29.74 17.24 -0.52
C PRO A 28 -28.66 17.42 0.55
N THR A 29 -27.65 18.22 0.27
CA THR A 29 -26.57 18.58 1.20
C THR A 29 -26.42 20.11 1.25
N PRO A 30 -27.46 20.82 1.75
CA PRO A 30 -27.58 22.26 1.56
C PRO A 30 -26.41 23.06 2.15
N TYR A 31 -25.75 22.55 3.18
CA TYR A 31 -24.63 23.27 3.77
C TYR A 31 -23.32 23.03 3.02
N LEU A 32 -23.02 21.82 2.61
CA LEU A 32 -21.88 21.53 1.76
C LEU A 32 -22.02 22.14 0.37
N ASP A 33 -23.22 22.15 -0.19
CA ASP A 33 -23.53 22.86 -1.45
C ASP A 33 -23.26 24.37 -1.30
N TYR A 34 -23.71 24.98 -0.19
CA TYR A 34 -23.41 26.37 0.11
C TYR A 34 -21.90 26.61 0.25
N LEU A 35 -21.20 25.79 1.03
CA LEU A 35 -19.75 25.94 1.20
C LEU A 35 -18.99 25.85 -0.12
N THR A 36 -19.35 24.88 -0.97
CA THR A 36 -18.75 24.74 -2.30
C THR A 36 -19.03 25.95 -3.18
N ALA A 37 -20.20 26.58 -3.06
CA ALA A 37 -20.54 27.76 -3.84
C ALA A 37 -19.81 29.05 -3.41
N VAL A 38 -19.44 29.18 -2.12
CA VAL A 38 -18.88 30.43 -1.57
C VAL A 38 -17.43 30.34 -1.14
N SER A 39 -16.86 29.15 -1.04
CA SER A 39 -15.48 28.93 -0.59
C SER A 39 -14.58 28.52 -1.76
N PRO A 40 -13.28 28.86 -1.72
CA PRO A 40 -12.31 28.26 -2.63
C PRO A 40 -12.37 26.74 -2.54
N HIS A 41 -12.55 26.08 -3.68
CA HIS A 41 -12.63 24.63 -3.73
C HIS A 41 -11.94 24.06 -4.98
N SER A 42 -11.51 22.82 -4.88
CA SER A 42 -10.86 22.04 -5.92
C SER A 42 -11.08 20.55 -5.65
N GLN A 43 -10.34 19.69 -6.33
CA GLN A 43 -10.40 18.25 -6.16
C GLN A 43 -9.02 17.65 -5.89
N LEU A 44 -9.00 16.51 -5.19
CA LEU A 44 -7.80 15.74 -4.91
C LEU A 44 -7.88 14.36 -5.57
N GLN A 45 -6.77 13.93 -6.16
CA GLN A 45 -6.61 12.53 -6.55
C GLN A 45 -6.42 11.67 -5.28
N ALA A 46 -7.19 10.58 -5.20
CA ALA A 46 -7.27 9.72 -4.03
C ALA A 46 -7.14 8.21 -4.36
N SER A 47 -6.62 7.88 -5.54
CA SER A 47 -6.49 6.50 -6.03
C SER A 47 -5.21 6.29 -6.85
N GLY A 48 -4.87 5.05 -7.11
CA GLY A 48 -3.72 4.68 -7.95
C GLY A 48 -2.39 5.25 -7.44
N GLU A 49 -1.49 5.58 -8.37
CA GLU A 49 -0.13 6.06 -8.03
C GLU A 49 -0.12 7.39 -7.26
N ASP A 50 -1.17 8.19 -7.35
CA ASP A 50 -1.30 9.45 -6.61
C ASP A 50 -1.40 9.25 -5.09
N VAL A 51 -1.67 8.03 -4.64
CA VAL A 51 -1.65 7.63 -3.23
C VAL A 51 -0.69 6.47 -2.95
N GLY A 52 0.18 6.13 -3.90
CA GLY A 52 1.18 5.08 -3.75
C GLY A 52 0.67 3.66 -3.98
N LEU A 53 -0.51 3.50 -4.57
CA LEU A 53 -1.10 2.24 -5.01
C LEU A 53 -0.80 1.96 -6.50
N PRO A 54 -0.93 0.72 -6.97
CA PRO A 54 -0.90 0.43 -8.41
C PRO A 54 -1.91 1.27 -9.20
N ASP A 55 -1.58 1.58 -10.44
CA ASP A 55 -2.49 2.29 -11.35
C ASP A 55 -3.83 1.55 -11.48
N GLY A 56 -4.95 2.32 -11.48
CA GLY A 56 -6.29 1.76 -11.52
C GLY A 56 -6.79 1.11 -10.22
N GLN A 57 -6.00 1.09 -9.15
CA GLN A 57 -6.44 0.60 -7.84
C GLN A 57 -7.13 1.72 -7.05
N MET A 58 -8.33 1.42 -6.55
CA MET A 58 -9.10 2.33 -5.68
C MET A 58 -8.34 2.63 -4.39
N GLY A 59 -8.41 3.88 -3.94
CA GLY A 59 -7.94 4.28 -2.62
C GLY A 59 -8.68 3.58 -1.48
N ASN A 60 -8.13 3.67 -0.29
CA ASN A 60 -8.75 3.18 0.93
C ASN A 60 -8.35 4.06 2.12
N SER A 61 -9.06 3.90 3.24
CA SER A 61 -8.85 4.80 4.39
C SER A 61 -7.45 4.70 5.01
N GLU A 62 -6.84 3.51 5.03
CA GLU A 62 -5.48 3.33 5.57
C GLU A 62 -4.45 4.13 4.77
N VAL A 63 -4.44 3.91 3.45
CA VAL A 63 -3.52 4.60 2.54
C VAL A 63 -3.84 6.10 2.45
N GLY A 64 -5.13 6.47 2.40
CA GLY A 64 -5.56 7.87 2.36
C GLY A 64 -5.08 8.66 3.56
N HIS A 65 -5.38 8.20 4.78
CA HIS A 65 -4.96 8.87 6.01
C HIS A 65 -3.44 8.90 6.19
N LEU A 66 -2.74 7.84 5.75
CA LEU A 66 -1.28 7.79 5.76
C LEU A 66 -0.68 8.89 4.88
N ASN A 67 -1.16 9.05 3.65
CA ASN A 67 -0.68 10.09 2.74
C ASN A 67 -1.03 11.51 3.23
N ILE A 68 -2.25 11.70 3.75
CA ILE A 68 -2.70 12.97 4.32
C ILE A 68 -1.78 13.38 5.48
N GLY A 69 -1.52 12.48 6.42
CA GLY A 69 -0.69 12.76 7.59
C GLY A 69 0.80 12.90 7.26
N ALA A 70 1.30 12.12 6.30
CA ALA A 70 2.70 12.14 5.87
C ALA A 70 3.07 13.39 5.04
N GLY A 71 2.09 14.07 4.42
CA GLY A 71 2.36 15.17 3.51
C GLY A 71 3.22 14.79 2.29
N ARG A 72 3.20 13.51 1.93
CA ARG A 72 3.89 12.92 0.78
C ARG A 72 3.21 11.65 0.33
N ILE A 73 3.48 11.22 -0.91
CA ILE A 73 3.04 9.90 -1.38
C ILE A 73 3.87 8.83 -0.69
N VAL A 74 3.21 7.94 0.05
CA VAL A 74 3.82 6.77 0.66
C VAL A 74 3.55 5.57 -0.24
N TYR A 75 4.54 5.22 -1.05
CA TYR A 75 4.40 4.13 -2.01
C TYR A 75 4.37 2.77 -1.33
N GLN A 76 3.40 1.92 -1.71
CA GLN A 76 3.43 0.50 -1.37
C GLN A 76 4.61 -0.21 -2.05
N ASP A 77 5.07 -1.32 -1.46
CA ASP A 77 6.26 -2.04 -1.92
C ASP A 77 6.24 -2.36 -3.42
N LEU A 78 5.11 -2.88 -3.93
CA LEU A 78 4.95 -3.16 -5.36
C LEU A 78 5.21 -1.92 -6.22
N VAL A 79 4.59 -0.80 -5.90
CA VAL A 79 4.70 0.44 -6.69
C VAL A 79 6.11 1.04 -6.57
N LYS A 80 6.69 1.02 -5.35
CA LYS A 80 8.06 1.49 -5.10
C LYS A 80 9.07 0.72 -5.96
N ILE A 81 8.95 -0.61 -6.02
CA ILE A 81 9.85 -1.45 -6.79
C ILE A 81 9.57 -1.29 -8.29
N ASN A 82 8.30 -1.24 -8.73
CA ASN A 82 7.94 -0.95 -10.13
C ASN A 82 8.60 0.34 -10.63
N ARG A 83 8.51 1.41 -9.84
CA ARG A 83 9.14 2.69 -10.18
C ARG A 83 10.65 2.58 -10.28
N ALA A 84 11.29 1.94 -9.31
CA ALA A 84 12.74 1.72 -9.30
C ALA A 84 13.22 0.91 -10.52
N CYS A 85 12.43 -0.07 -10.96
CA CYS A 85 12.72 -0.83 -12.18
C CYS A 85 12.54 0.03 -13.44
N LYS A 86 11.46 0.83 -13.51
CA LYS A 86 11.09 1.64 -14.67
C LYS A 86 12.04 2.81 -14.90
N ASP A 87 12.42 3.53 -13.85
CA ASP A 87 13.30 4.70 -13.92
C ASP A 87 14.80 4.33 -13.84
N GLY A 88 15.11 3.05 -13.64
CA GLY A 88 16.47 2.54 -13.54
C GLY A 88 17.17 2.83 -12.22
N SER A 89 16.49 3.42 -11.23
CA SER A 89 17.09 3.70 -9.91
C SER A 89 17.46 2.43 -9.14
N ILE A 90 16.87 1.28 -9.49
CA ILE A 90 17.25 -0.04 -8.94
C ILE A 90 18.75 -0.34 -9.17
N LEU A 91 19.35 0.14 -10.26
CA LEU A 91 20.78 -0.01 -10.54
C LEU A 91 21.68 0.75 -9.54
N LYS A 92 21.11 1.74 -8.83
CA LYS A 92 21.79 2.52 -7.81
C LYS A 92 21.47 2.04 -6.39
N ASN A 93 20.60 1.06 -6.25
CA ASN A 93 20.28 0.46 -4.97
C ASN A 93 21.54 -0.21 -4.39
N ALA A 94 21.97 0.21 -3.21
CA ALA A 94 23.23 -0.23 -2.61
C ALA A 94 23.30 -1.75 -2.42
N GLN A 95 22.17 -2.40 -2.11
CA GLN A 95 22.12 -3.85 -1.91
C GLN A 95 22.14 -4.62 -3.24
N VAL A 96 21.50 -4.08 -4.28
CA VAL A 96 21.61 -4.64 -5.65
C VAL A 96 23.04 -4.54 -6.13
N VAL A 97 23.67 -3.36 -6.01
CA VAL A 97 25.08 -3.18 -6.35
C VAL A 97 25.98 -4.17 -5.60
N ALA A 98 25.77 -4.33 -4.28
CA ALA A 98 26.55 -5.25 -3.45
C ALA A 98 26.38 -6.71 -3.90
N ALA A 99 25.15 -7.16 -4.18
CA ALA A 99 24.86 -8.53 -4.61
C ALA A 99 25.54 -8.89 -5.92
N TYR A 100 25.39 -8.06 -6.94
CA TYR A 100 25.94 -8.33 -8.27
C TYR A 100 27.46 -8.15 -8.33
N SER A 101 28.00 -7.15 -7.62
CA SER A 101 29.46 -6.96 -7.52
C SER A 101 30.11 -8.13 -6.81
N TYR A 102 29.53 -8.60 -5.69
CA TYR A 102 30.06 -9.75 -4.96
C TYR A 102 30.10 -11.02 -5.84
N ALA A 103 28.99 -11.33 -6.55
CA ALA A 103 28.95 -12.47 -7.46
C ALA A 103 30.06 -12.40 -8.51
N LYS A 104 30.24 -11.24 -9.13
CA LYS A 104 31.28 -11.01 -10.15
C LYS A 104 32.68 -11.15 -9.59
N GLU A 105 32.97 -10.46 -8.50
CA GLU A 105 34.33 -10.39 -7.92
C GLU A 105 34.81 -11.73 -7.36
N ASN A 106 33.88 -12.54 -6.84
CA ASN A 106 34.17 -13.82 -6.23
C ASN A 106 33.88 -15.02 -7.14
N GLY A 107 33.45 -14.79 -8.38
CA GLY A 107 33.09 -15.85 -9.33
C GLY A 107 31.99 -16.77 -8.85
N LYS A 108 31.01 -16.21 -8.09
CA LYS A 108 29.90 -16.94 -7.49
C LYS A 108 28.66 -16.85 -8.36
N LYS A 109 27.79 -17.85 -8.22
CA LYS A 109 26.47 -17.86 -8.86
C LYS A 109 25.54 -16.85 -8.19
N LEU A 110 24.66 -16.23 -8.98
CA LEU A 110 23.59 -15.40 -8.52
C LEU A 110 22.26 -16.08 -8.81
N HIS A 111 21.52 -16.38 -7.77
CA HIS A 111 20.23 -17.05 -7.84
C HIS A 111 19.10 -16.03 -7.60
N LEU A 112 18.15 -15.98 -8.53
CA LEU A 112 16.89 -15.26 -8.40
C LEU A 112 15.81 -16.30 -8.12
N MET A 113 15.10 -16.20 -7.02
CA MET A 113 14.03 -17.15 -6.70
C MET A 113 12.75 -16.47 -6.25
N GLY A 114 11.61 -17.01 -6.57
CA GLY A 114 10.31 -16.52 -6.11
C GLY A 114 9.15 -16.81 -7.04
N LEU A 115 7.99 -16.26 -6.70
CA LEU A 115 6.77 -16.47 -7.46
C LEU A 115 6.90 -15.84 -8.84
N THR A 116 6.73 -16.65 -9.87
CA THR A 116 6.92 -16.30 -11.28
C THR A 116 5.56 -16.14 -11.96
N SER A 117 4.92 -15.00 -11.73
CA SER A 117 3.63 -14.65 -12.32
C SER A 117 3.44 -13.13 -12.43
N ASP A 118 2.42 -12.71 -13.14
CA ASP A 118 1.99 -11.31 -13.28
C ASP A 118 0.87 -10.93 -12.31
N GLY A 119 0.50 -11.81 -11.37
CA GLY A 119 -0.59 -11.59 -10.42
C GLY A 119 -0.39 -10.40 -9.48
N GLY A 120 0.86 -9.95 -9.26
CA GLY A 120 1.18 -8.73 -8.50
C GLY A 120 0.86 -8.78 -7.00
N VAL A 121 0.57 -9.97 -6.44
CA VAL A 121 0.22 -10.14 -5.02
C VAL A 121 1.45 -10.38 -4.14
N HIS A 122 2.37 -11.22 -4.58
CA HIS A 122 3.58 -11.58 -3.84
C HIS A 122 4.87 -11.14 -4.52
N SER A 123 4.84 -11.05 -5.85
CA SER A 123 5.99 -10.72 -6.71
C SER A 123 5.49 -10.08 -8.01
N SER A 124 6.43 -9.72 -8.89
CA SER A 124 6.14 -9.24 -10.23
C SER A 124 7.14 -9.82 -11.23
N LEU A 125 6.66 -10.25 -12.39
CA LEU A 125 7.53 -10.68 -13.51
C LEU A 125 8.47 -9.56 -13.97
N ASP A 126 7.98 -8.31 -14.00
CA ASP A 126 8.80 -7.16 -14.42
C ASP A 126 10.01 -6.95 -13.50
N HIS A 127 9.83 -7.20 -12.18
CA HIS A 127 10.95 -7.16 -11.23
C HIS A 127 11.97 -8.27 -11.52
N LEU A 128 11.48 -9.49 -11.76
CA LEU A 128 12.34 -10.63 -12.11
C LEU A 128 13.10 -10.37 -13.39
N PHE A 129 12.43 -9.93 -14.44
CA PHE A 129 13.07 -9.62 -15.74
C PHE A 129 14.15 -8.55 -15.59
N LYS A 130 13.84 -7.48 -14.82
CA LYS A 130 14.82 -6.42 -14.57
C LYS A 130 16.06 -6.93 -13.82
N LEU A 131 15.88 -7.79 -12.81
CA LEU A 131 16.99 -8.39 -12.09
C LEU A 131 17.83 -9.32 -12.99
N VAL A 132 17.20 -10.07 -13.91
CA VAL A 132 17.95 -10.86 -14.92
C VAL A 132 18.77 -9.96 -15.84
N GLU A 133 18.19 -8.86 -16.35
CA GLU A 133 18.88 -7.87 -17.20
C GLU A 133 20.11 -7.27 -16.51
N ILE A 134 20.02 -6.94 -15.21
CA ILE A 134 21.11 -6.41 -14.41
C ILE A 134 22.29 -7.39 -14.39
N GLY A 135 22.05 -8.69 -14.38
CA GLY A 135 23.11 -9.70 -14.46
C GLY A 135 24.01 -9.52 -15.69
N LYS A 136 23.40 -9.26 -16.85
CA LYS A 136 24.15 -8.97 -18.09
C LYS A 136 24.93 -7.67 -18.01
N GLU A 137 24.33 -6.60 -17.44
CA GLU A 137 25.02 -5.31 -17.26
C GLU A 137 26.27 -5.44 -16.38
N TYR A 138 26.23 -6.32 -15.38
CA TYR A 138 27.38 -6.65 -14.53
C TYR A 138 28.37 -7.64 -15.19
N GLY A 139 28.01 -8.25 -16.32
CA GLY A 139 28.81 -9.24 -17.02
C GLY A 139 28.86 -10.60 -16.36
N LEU A 140 27.76 -10.99 -15.67
CA LEU A 140 27.58 -12.30 -15.05
C LEU A 140 27.11 -13.33 -16.09
N LYS A 141 27.91 -13.51 -17.12
CA LYS A 141 27.61 -14.45 -18.20
C LYS A 141 27.52 -15.89 -17.66
N ASP A 142 26.40 -16.56 -17.92
CA ASP A 142 26.10 -17.93 -17.50
C ASP A 142 26.21 -18.17 -15.96
N GLN A 143 26.13 -17.10 -15.14
CA GLN A 143 26.19 -17.17 -13.68
C GLN A 143 24.87 -16.77 -12.99
N VAL A 144 23.86 -16.36 -13.76
CA VAL A 144 22.53 -16.00 -13.23
C VAL A 144 21.57 -17.15 -13.44
N PHE A 145 20.99 -17.64 -12.34
CA PHE A 145 20.06 -18.77 -12.30
C PHE A 145 18.73 -18.39 -11.71
N VAL A 146 17.63 -18.78 -12.34
CA VAL A 146 16.29 -18.48 -11.86
C VAL A 146 15.59 -19.76 -11.36
N HIS A 147 15.09 -19.71 -10.13
CA HIS A 147 14.25 -20.75 -9.53
C HIS A 147 12.80 -20.26 -9.51
N CYS A 148 11.97 -20.81 -10.38
CA CYS A 148 10.61 -20.37 -10.61
C CYS A 148 9.63 -21.07 -9.66
N PHE A 149 8.88 -20.30 -8.87
CA PHE A 149 7.74 -20.82 -8.12
C PHE A 149 6.46 -20.49 -8.88
N MET A 150 5.68 -21.52 -9.25
CA MET A 150 4.51 -21.35 -10.09
C MET A 150 3.27 -20.99 -9.27
N ASP A 151 2.45 -20.11 -9.81
CA ASP A 151 1.33 -19.49 -9.09
C ASP A 151 0.04 -20.32 -9.13
N GLY A 152 -0.80 -20.13 -10.13
CA GLY A 152 -2.08 -20.82 -10.29
C GLY A 152 -3.13 -20.55 -9.20
N ARG A 153 -2.88 -19.57 -8.33
CA ARG A 153 -3.78 -19.14 -7.25
C ARG A 153 -4.18 -17.68 -7.37
N ASP A 154 -3.22 -16.80 -7.65
CA ASP A 154 -3.44 -15.38 -7.91
C ASP A 154 -3.53 -15.10 -9.42
N THR A 155 -3.31 -16.13 -10.23
CA THR A 155 -3.44 -16.15 -11.70
C THR A 155 -4.17 -17.43 -12.15
N ASP A 156 -4.54 -17.52 -13.44
CA ASP A 156 -5.16 -18.73 -14.00
C ASP A 156 -4.28 -19.96 -13.76
N PRO A 157 -4.86 -21.11 -13.36
CA PRO A 157 -4.12 -22.31 -12.98
C PRO A 157 -3.20 -22.91 -14.05
N LYS A 158 -3.30 -22.48 -15.29
CA LYS A 158 -2.47 -22.94 -16.42
C LYS A 158 -1.76 -21.80 -17.17
N SER A 159 -1.73 -20.59 -16.60
CA SER A 159 -1.04 -19.45 -17.23
C SER A 159 0.48 -19.52 -17.11
N GLY A 160 1.00 -20.33 -16.18
CA GLY A 160 2.42 -20.41 -15.86
C GLY A 160 3.32 -20.76 -17.03
N ILE A 161 2.87 -21.59 -17.96
CA ILE A 161 3.65 -21.95 -19.15
C ILE A 161 3.98 -20.73 -20.01
N GLY A 162 3.05 -19.74 -20.10
CA GLY A 162 3.29 -18.48 -20.78
C GLY A 162 4.35 -17.62 -20.08
N PHE A 163 4.37 -17.64 -18.76
CA PHE A 163 5.39 -16.92 -17.97
C PHE A 163 6.78 -17.55 -18.10
N ILE A 164 6.86 -18.88 -18.11
CA ILE A 164 8.11 -19.59 -18.32
C ILE A 164 8.64 -19.37 -19.74
N GLN A 165 7.77 -19.29 -20.75
CA GLN A 165 8.20 -18.97 -22.11
C GLN A 165 8.81 -17.56 -22.20
N GLN A 166 8.12 -16.54 -21.63
CA GLN A 166 8.65 -15.18 -21.57
C GLN A 166 9.99 -15.12 -20.83
N LEU A 167 10.08 -15.77 -19.68
CA LEU A 167 11.32 -15.81 -18.91
C LEU A 167 12.45 -16.53 -19.65
N THR A 168 12.14 -17.57 -20.41
CA THR A 168 13.14 -18.28 -21.26
C THR A 168 13.74 -17.32 -22.27
N ASP A 169 12.89 -16.52 -22.94
CA ASP A 169 13.34 -15.52 -23.92
C ASP A 169 14.22 -14.43 -23.26
N VAL A 170 13.80 -13.95 -22.08
CA VAL A 170 14.58 -12.96 -21.30
C VAL A 170 15.92 -13.54 -20.84
N CYS A 171 15.94 -14.76 -20.36
CA CYS A 171 17.18 -15.46 -19.95
C CYS A 171 18.15 -15.64 -21.11
N GLN A 172 17.66 -16.07 -22.27
CA GLN A 172 18.50 -16.23 -23.49
C GLN A 172 19.11 -14.92 -23.92
N GLN A 173 18.35 -13.81 -23.87
CA GLN A 173 18.85 -12.48 -24.25
C GLN A 173 19.90 -11.94 -23.26
N ASN A 174 19.92 -12.45 -22.04
CA ASN A 174 20.73 -11.94 -20.94
C ASN A 174 21.77 -12.92 -20.40
N ASP A 175 22.09 -13.99 -21.13
CA ASP A 175 23.06 -15.00 -20.75
C ASP A 175 22.76 -15.58 -19.35
N ALA A 176 21.47 -15.84 -19.05
CA ALA A 176 20.97 -16.39 -17.81
C ALA A 176 20.23 -17.71 -18.05
N HIS A 177 19.88 -18.43 -16.99
CA HIS A 177 19.28 -19.76 -17.10
C HIS A 177 18.11 -19.96 -16.10
N ILE A 178 17.05 -20.61 -16.54
CA ILE A 178 16.05 -21.18 -15.61
C ILE A 178 16.66 -22.47 -15.05
N ALA A 179 16.91 -22.49 -13.75
CA ALA A 179 17.51 -23.64 -13.07
C ALA A 179 16.48 -24.65 -12.58
N SER A 180 15.32 -24.19 -12.15
CA SER A 180 14.30 -25.07 -11.60
C SER A 180 12.89 -24.46 -11.62
N ILE A 181 11.89 -25.34 -11.58
CA ILE A 181 10.47 -24.98 -11.49
C ILE A 181 9.81 -25.83 -10.39
N VAL A 182 8.98 -25.22 -9.55
CA VAL A 182 8.16 -25.89 -8.55
C VAL A 182 6.91 -25.06 -8.22
N GLY A 183 5.79 -25.69 -7.91
CA GLY A 183 4.58 -25.00 -7.52
C GLY A 183 4.71 -24.30 -6.16
N ARG A 184 3.99 -23.18 -6.00
CA ARG A 184 3.96 -22.42 -4.75
C ARG A 184 3.45 -23.20 -3.55
N PHE A 185 2.68 -24.27 -3.78
CA PHE A 185 2.23 -25.18 -2.73
C PHE A 185 3.39 -25.73 -1.92
N TYR A 186 4.55 -25.95 -2.55
CA TYR A 186 5.78 -26.42 -1.92
C TYR A 186 6.68 -25.28 -1.46
N ALA A 187 6.98 -24.34 -2.34
CA ALA A 187 7.99 -23.31 -2.10
C ALA A 187 7.51 -22.12 -1.27
N MET A 188 6.20 -21.96 -1.10
CA MET A 188 5.59 -20.80 -0.47
C MET A 188 4.58 -21.20 0.62
N ASP A 189 4.89 -22.25 1.39
CA ASP A 189 4.12 -22.58 2.59
C ASP A 189 4.23 -21.49 3.64
N ARG A 190 3.24 -21.40 4.53
CA ARG A 190 3.23 -20.46 5.68
C ARG A 190 2.65 -21.10 6.94
N ASP A 191 2.37 -22.40 6.89
CA ASP A 191 1.70 -23.15 7.94
C ASP A 191 2.63 -24.20 8.60
N LYS A 192 3.96 -24.01 8.40
CA LYS A 192 5.03 -24.88 8.93
C LYS A 192 4.90 -26.33 8.45
N ARG A 193 4.46 -26.50 7.22
CA ARG A 193 4.44 -27.80 6.55
C ARG A 193 5.82 -28.11 5.98
N TRP A 194 6.76 -28.42 6.87
CA TRP A 194 8.16 -28.60 6.51
C TRP A 194 8.39 -29.70 5.46
N GLU A 195 7.51 -30.68 5.37
CA GLU A 195 7.50 -31.67 4.31
C GLU A 195 7.32 -31.09 2.90
N ARG A 196 6.55 -29.98 2.79
CA ARG A 196 6.37 -29.24 1.52
C ARG A 196 7.59 -28.38 1.22
N VAL A 197 8.04 -27.62 2.21
CA VAL A 197 9.23 -26.77 2.10
C VAL A 197 10.45 -27.60 1.70
N LYS A 198 10.57 -28.81 2.22
CA LYS A 198 11.63 -29.76 1.89
C LYS A 198 11.70 -30.11 0.40
N GLU A 199 10.57 -30.31 -0.26
CA GLU A 199 10.52 -30.57 -1.71
C GLU A 199 11.16 -29.42 -2.51
N ALA A 200 10.83 -28.17 -2.16
CA ALA A 200 11.44 -27.01 -2.78
C ALA A 200 12.91 -26.84 -2.41
N TYR A 201 13.26 -27.07 -1.13
CA TYR A 201 14.63 -27.02 -0.65
C TYR A 201 15.53 -28.02 -1.39
N ASP A 202 15.11 -29.29 -1.46
CA ASP A 202 15.88 -30.33 -2.14
C ASP A 202 16.08 -30.06 -3.63
N LEU A 203 15.07 -29.43 -4.25
CA LEU A 203 15.19 -29.01 -5.64
C LEU A 203 16.28 -27.93 -5.82
N ILE A 204 16.21 -26.85 -5.04
CA ILE A 204 17.09 -25.68 -5.25
C ILE A 204 18.50 -25.90 -4.71
N VAL A 205 18.69 -26.78 -3.73
CA VAL A 205 20.00 -27.07 -3.10
C VAL A 205 20.64 -28.34 -3.64
N CYS A 206 19.86 -29.37 -3.94
CA CYS A 206 20.37 -30.69 -4.32
C CYS A 206 20.02 -31.07 -5.77
N GLY A 207 19.24 -30.28 -6.51
CA GLY A 207 18.77 -30.60 -7.85
C GLY A 207 17.83 -31.80 -7.91
N GLN A 208 17.17 -32.13 -6.79
CA GLN A 208 16.25 -33.26 -6.72
C GLN A 208 14.89 -32.89 -7.35
N GLY A 209 14.46 -33.68 -8.32
CA GLY A 209 13.22 -33.49 -9.04
C GLY A 209 13.23 -34.17 -10.39
N LYS A 210 12.16 -33.97 -11.16
CA LYS A 210 12.10 -34.43 -12.56
C LYS A 210 13.18 -33.71 -13.36
N GLN A 211 14.03 -34.45 -14.03
CA GLN A 211 15.09 -33.88 -14.85
C GLN A 211 14.54 -33.50 -16.23
N SER A 212 14.86 -32.30 -16.72
CA SER A 212 14.44 -31.83 -18.04
C SER A 212 15.52 -30.94 -18.65
N ASP A 213 15.62 -30.95 -19.97
CA ASP A 213 16.44 -30.05 -20.78
C ASP A 213 15.61 -28.90 -21.39
N ASP A 214 14.29 -28.98 -21.28
CA ASP A 214 13.32 -27.98 -21.78
C ASP A 214 12.26 -27.70 -20.71
N MET A 215 12.33 -26.50 -20.12
CA MET A 215 11.45 -26.08 -19.02
C MET A 215 10.01 -25.83 -19.48
N VAL A 216 9.81 -25.32 -20.71
CA VAL A 216 8.47 -25.09 -21.27
C VAL A 216 7.78 -26.44 -21.54
N LYS A 217 8.53 -27.37 -22.14
CA LYS A 217 8.01 -28.73 -22.39
C LYS A 217 7.68 -29.44 -21.07
N ALA A 218 8.51 -29.31 -20.05
CA ALA A 218 8.27 -29.92 -18.74
C ALA A 218 7.00 -29.36 -18.07
N MET A 219 6.69 -28.09 -18.25
CA MET A 219 5.42 -27.48 -17.82
C MET A 219 4.23 -28.10 -18.54
N GLN A 220 4.30 -28.24 -19.88
CA GLN A 220 3.24 -28.85 -20.66
C GLN A 220 2.98 -30.30 -20.24
N GLU A 221 4.03 -31.09 -20.04
CA GLU A 221 3.92 -32.45 -19.54
C GLU A 221 3.21 -32.54 -18.18
N SER A 222 3.47 -31.58 -17.27
CA SER A 222 2.75 -31.48 -15.99
C SER A 222 1.26 -31.25 -16.19
N TYR A 223 0.88 -30.35 -17.13
CA TYR A 223 -0.52 -30.10 -17.45
C TYR A 223 -1.21 -31.29 -18.09
N ASP A 224 -0.49 -32.05 -18.93
CA ASP A 224 -0.99 -33.26 -19.57
C ASP A 224 -1.26 -34.36 -18.53
N ASP A 225 -0.46 -34.39 -17.45
CA ASP A 225 -0.65 -35.24 -16.28
C ASP A 225 -1.73 -34.72 -15.30
N GLY A 226 -2.41 -33.61 -15.63
CA GLY A 226 -3.47 -33.01 -14.82
C GLY A 226 -2.99 -32.15 -13.64
N VAL A 227 -1.69 -31.84 -13.56
CA VAL A 227 -1.09 -31.04 -12.51
C VAL A 227 -1.01 -29.59 -12.97
N THR A 228 -1.68 -28.68 -12.25
CA THR A 228 -1.70 -27.24 -12.52
C THR A 228 -0.59 -26.49 -11.77
N ASP A 229 -0.39 -25.22 -12.11
CA ASP A 229 0.72 -24.37 -11.64
C ASP A 229 0.99 -24.48 -10.14
N GLU A 230 -0.02 -24.28 -9.30
CA GLU A 230 0.14 -24.29 -7.83
C GLU A 230 0.80 -25.58 -7.31
N PHE A 231 0.52 -26.71 -7.97
CA PHE A 231 0.89 -28.05 -7.51
C PHE A 231 2.00 -28.69 -8.34
N ILE A 232 2.65 -27.95 -9.25
CA ILE A 232 3.75 -28.49 -10.06
C ILE A 232 4.82 -29.04 -9.13
N LYS A 233 5.15 -30.32 -9.35
CA LYS A 233 6.21 -31.00 -8.61
C LYS A 233 7.59 -30.49 -9.03
N PRO A 234 8.62 -30.67 -8.18
CA PRO A 234 9.98 -30.22 -8.48
C PRO A 234 10.48 -30.68 -9.87
N ILE A 235 10.93 -29.71 -10.68
CA ILE A 235 11.54 -29.91 -12.00
C ILE A 235 12.91 -29.22 -12.00
N HIS A 236 13.96 -29.96 -12.31
CA HIS A 236 15.34 -29.47 -12.38
C HIS A 236 15.83 -29.42 -13.83
N ASN A 237 16.45 -28.31 -14.19
CA ASN A 237 17.13 -28.16 -15.47
C ASN A 237 18.48 -28.86 -15.43
N ASN A 238 18.60 -30.00 -16.10
CA ASN A 238 19.81 -30.81 -16.09
C ASN A 238 20.90 -30.34 -17.07
N THR A 239 20.65 -29.28 -17.83
CA THR A 239 21.64 -28.71 -18.76
C THR A 239 22.56 -27.68 -18.10
N VAL A 240 22.25 -27.28 -16.86
CA VAL A 240 23.00 -26.24 -16.11
C VAL A 240 23.27 -26.68 -14.68
N ASN A 241 24.37 -26.23 -14.09
CA ASN A 241 24.66 -26.40 -12.67
C ASN A 241 24.05 -25.22 -11.87
N GLY A 242 22.73 -25.20 -11.75
CA GLY A 242 21.96 -24.13 -11.13
C GLY A 242 21.58 -24.36 -9.67
N VAL A 243 22.18 -25.33 -8.95
CA VAL A 243 21.94 -25.52 -7.51
C VAL A 243 22.65 -24.47 -6.68
N ILE A 244 22.03 -24.10 -5.55
CA ILE A 244 22.60 -23.13 -4.61
C ILE A 244 23.73 -23.80 -3.81
N GLU A 245 24.91 -23.19 -3.80
CA GLU A 245 26.10 -23.66 -3.10
C GLU A 245 26.62 -22.65 -2.10
N GLU A 246 27.56 -23.08 -1.26
CA GLU A 246 28.22 -22.22 -0.27
C GLU A 246 28.82 -20.96 -0.89
N GLY A 247 28.51 -19.81 -0.29
CA GLY A 247 29.03 -18.53 -0.73
C GLY A 247 28.34 -17.95 -1.96
N ASP A 248 27.31 -18.58 -2.52
CA ASP A 248 26.54 -18.03 -3.62
C ASP A 248 25.68 -16.83 -3.18
N VAL A 249 25.19 -16.08 -4.16
CA VAL A 249 24.26 -14.96 -3.94
C VAL A 249 22.84 -15.44 -4.22
N VAL A 250 21.91 -15.14 -3.32
CA VAL A 250 20.49 -15.40 -3.51
C VAL A 250 19.68 -14.12 -3.34
N ILE A 251 18.82 -13.81 -4.29
CA ILE A 251 17.82 -12.75 -4.20
C ILE A 251 16.45 -13.39 -4.23
N PHE A 252 15.68 -13.31 -3.14
CA PHE A 252 14.28 -13.73 -3.11
C PHE A 252 13.41 -12.56 -3.53
N ILE A 253 12.77 -12.68 -4.70
CA ILE A 253 12.07 -11.57 -5.39
C ILE A 253 10.69 -11.21 -4.82
N ASN A 254 10.15 -12.01 -3.91
CA ASN A 254 8.86 -11.73 -3.30
C ASN A 254 8.91 -10.47 -2.43
N PHE A 255 8.04 -9.51 -2.68
CA PHE A 255 7.91 -8.30 -1.84
C PHE A 255 6.91 -8.49 -0.69
N ARG A 256 6.03 -9.48 -0.73
CA ARG A 256 5.15 -9.87 0.38
C ARG A 256 5.81 -10.97 1.20
N ASN A 257 5.84 -10.75 2.52
CA ASN A 257 6.69 -11.52 3.45
C ASN A 257 6.10 -12.83 3.93
N ASP A 258 4.76 -12.98 4.02
CA ASP A 258 4.10 -14.08 4.75
C ASP A 258 4.47 -15.47 4.25
N ARG A 259 4.72 -15.64 2.94
CA ARG A 259 5.05 -16.92 2.32
C ARG A 259 6.52 -17.07 1.92
N ALA A 260 7.34 -16.05 2.16
CA ALA A 260 8.78 -16.12 1.89
C ALA A 260 9.60 -16.51 3.14
N LYS A 261 9.00 -16.49 4.32
CA LYS A 261 9.69 -16.70 5.60
C LYS A 261 10.28 -18.09 5.75
N GLU A 262 9.51 -19.14 5.48
CA GLU A 262 9.90 -20.51 5.80
C GLU A 262 11.10 -20.98 4.97
N LEU A 263 11.06 -20.75 3.67
CA LEU A 263 12.20 -21.09 2.81
C LEU A 263 13.45 -20.25 3.14
N THR A 264 13.28 -18.97 3.47
CA THR A 264 14.39 -18.13 3.96
C THR A 264 14.95 -18.66 5.27
N GLN A 265 14.10 -19.08 6.20
CA GLN A 265 14.51 -19.62 7.50
C GLN A 265 15.41 -20.86 7.33
N VAL A 266 14.99 -21.82 6.53
CA VAL A 266 15.75 -23.09 6.36
C VAL A 266 17.05 -22.89 5.56
N LEU A 267 17.13 -21.87 4.72
CA LEU A 267 18.35 -21.58 3.96
C LEU A 267 19.38 -20.78 4.78
N THR A 268 18.94 -19.96 5.75
CA THR A 268 19.79 -18.94 6.38
C THR A 268 19.80 -18.88 7.89
N GLN A 269 18.73 -19.33 8.59
CA GLN A 269 18.57 -19.04 10.02
C GLN A 269 18.76 -20.27 10.91
N GLU A 270 18.20 -21.41 10.55
CA GLU A 270 18.12 -22.55 11.45
C GLU A 270 18.23 -23.88 10.70
N ASP A 271 19.14 -24.73 11.16
CA ASP A 271 19.23 -26.12 10.71
C ASP A 271 18.02 -26.90 11.23
N MET A 272 17.39 -27.67 10.35
CA MET A 272 16.27 -28.55 10.67
C MET A 272 16.61 -30.02 10.38
N PRO A 273 17.41 -30.66 11.23
CA PRO A 273 17.89 -32.03 10.99
C PRO A 273 16.76 -33.05 10.94
N ASP A 274 15.70 -32.86 11.72
CA ASP A 274 14.53 -33.77 11.70
C ASP A 274 13.76 -33.69 10.38
N ALA A 275 13.82 -32.56 9.70
CA ALA A 275 13.26 -32.38 8.37
C ALA A 275 14.31 -32.54 7.24
N GLY A 276 15.55 -32.88 7.59
CA GLY A 276 16.62 -33.09 6.62
C GLY A 276 17.07 -31.84 5.86
N MET A 277 16.92 -30.65 6.45
CA MET A 277 17.34 -29.37 5.86
C MET A 277 18.43 -28.74 6.72
N LYS A 278 19.36 -28.03 6.06
CA LYS A 278 20.47 -27.30 6.70
C LYS A 278 20.62 -25.93 6.07
N THR A 279 21.04 -24.98 6.87
CA THR A 279 21.46 -23.67 6.39
C THR A 279 22.69 -23.79 5.48
N ILE A 280 22.81 -22.88 4.52
CA ILE A 280 23.94 -22.88 3.58
C ILE A 280 24.97 -21.86 4.07
N PRO A 281 26.19 -22.29 4.43
CA PRO A 281 27.20 -21.38 4.96
C PRO A 281 27.63 -20.31 3.95
N GLY A 282 27.92 -19.11 4.43
CA GLY A 282 28.48 -18.03 3.62
C GLY A 282 27.57 -17.44 2.55
N LEU A 283 26.30 -17.86 2.51
CA LEU A 283 25.33 -17.41 1.53
C LEU A 283 25.14 -15.90 1.64
N GLN A 284 25.26 -15.18 0.52
CA GLN A 284 24.90 -13.77 0.44
C GLN A 284 23.43 -13.66 0.10
N TYR A 285 22.59 -13.56 1.13
CA TYR A 285 21.15 -13.65 0.98
C TYR A 285 20.47 -12.29 1.04
N TYR A 286 19.62 -12.03 0.06
CA TYR A 286 18.89 -10.77 -0.10
C TYR A 286 17.39 -11.02 -0.17
N CYS A 287 16.65 -10.40 0.73
CA CYS A 287 15.20 -10.35 0.69
C CYS A 287 14.77 -9.09 -0.08
N MET A 288 13.76 -9.19 -0.92
CA MET A 288 13.21 -8.00 -1.61
C MET A 288 12.74 -6.95 -0.61
N THR A 289 12.02 -7.40 0.43
CA THR A 289 11.52 -6.59 1.55
C THR A 289 11.83 -7.29 2.87
N PRO A 290 11.64 -6.65 4.05
CA PRO A 290 11.83 -7.33 5.34
C PRO A 290 10.83 -8.49 5.52
N TYR A 291 11.32 -9.73 5.65
CA TYR A 291 10.45 -10.90 5.83
C TYR A 291 10.14 -11.16 7.29
N ASP A 292 11.13 -11.08 8.17
CA ASP A 292 10.96 -11.19 9.62
C ASP A 292 11.99 -10.32 10.34
N ALA A 293 11.55 -9.59 11.36
CA ALA A 293 12.45 -8.75 12.17
C ALA A 293 13.48 -9.54 12.97
N LYS A 294 13.26 -10.85 13.13
CA LYS A 294 14.18 -11.76 13.86
C LYS A 294 15.26 -12.34 12.96
N PHE A 295 15.15 -12.23 11.64
CA PHE A 295 16.16 -12.76 10.74
C PHE A 295 17.46 -11.97 10.84
N THR A 296 18.57 -12.70 10.92
CA THR A 296 19.92 -12.15 11.00
C THR A 296 20.74 -12.60 9.79
N GLY A 297 21.75 -11.81 9.42
CA GLY A 297 22.66 -12.17 8.31
C GLY A 297 22.02 -12.13 6.92
N VAL A 298 20.81 -11.54 6.79
CA VAL A 298 20.16 -11.31 5.50
C VAL A 298 20.19 -9.81 5.17
N ASN A 299 20.29 -9.51 3.89
CA ASN A 299 20.25 -8.14 3.37
C ASN A 299 18.84 -7.84 2.83
N ILE A 300 18.44 -6.58 2.79
CA ILE A 300 17.11 -6.16 2.35
C ILE A 300 17.25 -5.13 1.24
N LEU A 301 16.72 -5.42 0.04
CA LEU A 301 16.80 -4.52 -1.10
C LEU A 301 15.97 -3.26 -0.89
N PHE A 302 14.74 -3.43 -0.44
CA PHE A 302 13.80 -2.34 -0.18
C PHE A 302 13.34 -2.40 1.29
N PRO A 303 14.08 -1.74 2.19
CA PRO A 303 13.71 -1.70 3.60
C PRO A 303 12.39 -0.94 3.78
N LYS A 304 11.66 -1.29 4.84
CA LYS A 304 10.48 -0.53 5.25
C LYS A 304 10.95 0.84 5.75
N GLU A 305 10.48 1.88 5.11
CA GLU A 305 10.76 3.25 5.53
C GLU A 305 9.84 3.63 6.70
N ASN A 306 10.42 4.22 7.74
CA ASN A 306 9.63 4.90 8.74
C ASN A 306 9.06 6.17 8.11
N VAL A 307 7.78 6.42 8.32
CA VAL A 307 7.14 7.66 7.88
C VAL A 307 7.37 8.70 8.98
N GLU A 308 8.54 9.35 8.92
CA GLU A 308 8.93 10.42 9.85
C GLU A 308 8.39 11.78 9.38
N ASP A 309 8.43 12.76 10.26
CA ASP A 309 7.94 14.12 10.01
C ASP A 309 6.49 14.16 9.47
N THR A 310 5.63 13.25 9.97
CA THR A 310 4.18 13.38 9.75
C THR A 310 3.68 14.70 10.35
N LEU A 311 2.53 15.18 9.90
CA LEU A 311 1.94 16.40 10.42
C LEU A 311 1.83 16.38 11.95
N GLY A 312 1.35 15.26 12.54
CA GLY A 312 1.26 15.07 13.98
C GLY A 312 2.61 15.15 14.68
N GLU A 313 3.63 14.47 14.14
CA GLU A 313 4.99 14.53 14.67
C GLU A 313 5.59 15.93 14.59
N TYR A 314 5.47 16.57 13.44
CA TYR A 314 6.05 17.87 13.20
C TYR A 314 5.40 18.95 14.08
N LEU A 315 4.07 18.93 14.23
CA LEU A 315 3.37 19.82 15.15
C LEU A 315 3.82 19.61 16.61
N SER A 316 4.04 18.37 17.03
CA SER A 316 4.58 18.03 18.35
C SER A 316 5.99 18.61 18.55
N LYS A 317 6.89 18.46 17.56
CA LYS A 317 8.25 19.07 17.57
C LYS A 317 8.20 20.59 17.75
N LEU A 318 7.17 21.23 17.17
CA LEU A 318 6.91 22.66 17.30
C LEU A 318 6.09 23.05 18.54
N LYS A 319 5.83 22.08 19.45
CA LYS A 319 5.05 22.25 20.70
C LYS A 319 3.63 22.80 20.45
N LYS A 320 3.03 22.42 19.32
CA LYS A 320 1.65 22.73 19.00
C LYS A 320 0.71 21.71 19.63
N ARG A 321 -0.42 22.17 20.13
CA ARG A 321 -1.46 21.27 20.66
C ARG A 321 -2.37 20.80 19.53
N GLN A 322 -2.64 19.51 19.51
CA GLN A 322 -3.45 18.90 18.47
C GLN A 322 -4.49 17.95 19.06
N LEU A 323 -5.63 17.82 18.38
CA LEU A 323 -6.70 16.90 18.73
C LEU A 323 -7.03 16.02 17.54
N HIS A 324 -7.05 14.69 17.76
CA HIS A 324 -7.49 13.71 16.80
C HIS A 324 -8.79 13.05 17.28
N THR A 325 -9.83 13.04 16.46
CA THR A 325 -11.14 12.52 16.85
C THR A 325 -11.84 11.77 15.73
N ALA A 326 -12.45 10.66 16.08
CA ALA A 326 -13.32 9.86 15.23
C ALA A 326 -14.17 8.91 16.09
N GLU A 327 -15.13 8.25 15.46
CA GLU A 327 -15.76 7.07 16.05
C GLU A 327 -14.91 5.81 15.83
N THR A 328 -15.22 4.71 16.54
CA THR A 328 -14.38 3.49 16.64
C THR A 328 -13.88 2.98 15.30
N GLU A 329 -14.73 2.94 14.26
CA GLU A 329 -14.39 2.41 12.93
C GLU A 329 -13.28 3.19 12.24
N LYS A 330 -13.13 4.47 12.53
CA LYS A 330 -12.15 5.35 11.89
C LYS A 330 -11.11 5.94 12.87
N TYR A 331 -11.12 5.48 14.12
CA TYR A 331 -10.18 5.97 15.12
C TYR A 331 -8.70 5.68 14.77
N ALA A 332 -8.42 4.45 14.33
CA ALA A 332 -7.07 4.08 13.90
C ALA A 332 -6.60 4.91 12.69
N HIS A 333 -7.53 5.34 11.83
CA HIS A 333 -7.20 6.12 10.63
C HIS A 333 -6.70 7.52 10.99
N VAL A 334 -7.37 8.22 11.89
CA VAL A 334 -6.94 9.56 12.34
C VAL A 334 -5.81 9.52 13.39
N THR A 335 -5.41 8.35 13.88
CA THR A 335 -4.33 8.18 14.86
C THR A 335 -3.17 7.41 14.27
N PHE A 336 -3.22 6.07 14.25
CA PHE A 336 -2.13 5.20 13.80
C PHE A 336 -1.67 5.51 12.37
N PHE A 337 -2.60 5.49 11.39
CA PHE A 337 -2.24 5.72 9.99
C PHE A 337 -1.84 7.17 9.73
N PHE A 338 -2.58 8.12 10.25
CA PHE A 338 -2.26 9.55 10.13
C PHE A 338 -0.89 9.89 10.73
N ASN A 339 -0.49 9.21 11.80
CA ASN A 339 0.79 9.35 12.47
C ASN A 339 1.90 8.44 11.89
N GLY A 340 1.74 7.96 10.64
CA GLY A 340 2.80 7.22 9.95
C GLY A 340 3.04 5.80 10.47
N GLY A 341 2.04 5.19 11.11
CA GLY A 341 2.13 3.86 11.72
C GLY A 341 2.54 3.88 13.21
N ARG A 342 2.44 5.05 13.86
CA ARG A 342 2.74 5.21 15.29
C ARG A 342 1.46 5.06 16.12
N GLU A 343 1.47 4.10 17.05
CA GLU A 343 0.34 3.84 17.96
C GLU A 343 0.25 4.88 19.09
N ALA A 344 1.38 5.18 19.72
CA ALA A 344 1.42 6.11 20.85
C ALA A 344 1.19 7.56 20.39
N PRO A 345 0.39 8.35 21.12
CA PRO A 345 0.22 9.77 20.82
C PRO A 345 1.55 10.53 20.90
N TYR A 346 1.67 11.60 20.16
CA TYR A 346 2.77 12.55 20.28
C TYR A 346 2.57 13.48 21.49
N GLU A 347 3.63 14.12 21.95
CA GLU A 347 3.52 15.16 22.98
C GLU A 347 2.63 16.31 22.47
N GLY A 348 1.61 16.69 23.24
CA GLY A 348 0.62 17.71 22.84
C GLY A 348 -0.53 17.17 21.98
N GLU A 349 -0.59 15.87 21.70
CA GLU A 349 -1.69 15.21 20.99
C GLU A 349 -2.70 14.64 21.99
N ASP A 350 -3.91 15.18 21.97
CA ASP A 350 -5.06 14.63 22.65
C ASP A 350 -5.94 13.83 21.66
N ARG A 351 -6.64 12.82 22.15
CA ARG A 351 -7.50 11.93 21.35
C ARG A 351 -8.89 11.83 21.95
N ILE A 352 -9.92 11.96 21.10
CA ILE A 352 -11.30 11.71 21.47
C ILE A 352 -11.82 10.54 20.64
N LEU A 353 -12.11 9.43 21.30
CA LEU A 353 -12.76 8.27 20.72
C LEU A 353 -14.25 8.29 21.08
N VAL A 354 -15.11 8.17 20.08
CA VAL A 354 -16.55 7.94 20.23
C VAL A 354 -16.86 6.50 19.84
N ALA A 355 -17.64 5.80 20.66
CA ALA A 355 -18.01 4.42 20.33
C ALA A 355 -18.94 4.37 19.12
N SER A 356 -18.63 3.56 18.13
CA SER A 356 -19.55 3.26 17.02
C SER A 356 -20.76 2.46 17.52
N PRO A 357 -21.93 2.59 16.89
CA PRO A 357 -23.13 1.88 17.32
C PRO A 357 -22.96 0.37 17.15
N LYS A 358 -23.44 -0.39 18.15
CA LYS A 358 -23.39 -1.85 18.16
C LYS A 358 -24.56 -2.44 17.36
N VAL A 359 -24.50 -2.32 16.05
CA VAL A 359 -25.49 -2.88 15.10
C VAL A 359 -24.81 -3.94 14.21
N ALA A 360 -25.60 -4.82 13.60
CA ALA A 360 -25.05 -5.87 12.73
C ALA A 360 -24.45 -5.27 11.45
N THR A 361 -25.13 -4.28 10.86
CA THR A 361 -24.69 -3.52 9.68
C THR A 361 -25.15 -2.07 9.84
N TYR A 362 -24.39 -1.13 9.28
CA TYR A 362 -24.63 0.30 9.52
C TYR A 362 -25.80 0.90 8.74
N ASP A 363 -26.42 0.17 7.81
CA ASP A 363 -27.71 0.55 7.22
C ASP A 363 -28.85 0.58 8.26
N LEU A 364 -28.71 -0.15 9.37
CA LEU A 364 -29.66 -0.14 10.48
C LEU A 364 -29.58 1.14 11.33
N LYS A 365 -28.44 1.85 11.28
CA LYS A 365 -28.21 3.13 11.96
C LYS A 365 -27.29 4.01 11.12
N PRO A 366 -27.78 4.60 10.02
CA PRO A 366 -26.93 5.32 9.05
C PRO A 366 -26.23 6.58 9.59
N GLU A 367 -26.82 7.25 10.57
CA GLU A 367 -26.18 8.37 11.26
C GLU A 367 -24.97 7.94 12.10
N MET A 368 -24.81 6.63 12.37
CA MET A 368 -23.76 6.06 13.18
C MET A 368 -23.58 6.86 14.50
N SER A 369 -22.37 7.34 14.79
CA SER A 369 -22.11 8.20 15.93
C SER A 369 -21.76 9.64 15.54
N ALA A 370 -22.07 10.07 14.32
CA ALA A 370 -21.69 11.38 13.78
C ALA A 370 -22.12 12.55 14.67
N TYR A 371 -23.33 12.52 15.21
CA TYR A 371 -23.82 13.59 16.08
C TYR A 371 -23.04 13.66 17.41
N GLU A 372 -22.66 12.53 18.01
CA GLU A 372 -21.86 12.52 19.23
C GLU A 372 -20.40 12.99 18.94
N VAL A 373 -19.83 12.58 17.80
CA VAL A 373 -18.53 13.09 17.34
C VAL A 373 -18.60 14.61 17.18
N LYS A 374 -19.63 15.11 16.52
CA LYS A 374 -19.88 16.54 16.32
C LYS A 374 -20.00 17.29 17.67
N ASP A 375 -20.78 16.77 18.62
CA ASP A 375 -20.96 17.45 19.92
C ASP A 375 -19.67 17.56 20.71
N LYS A 376 -18.87 16.48 20.75
CA LYS A 376 -17.55 16.49 21.40
C LYS A 376 -16.57 17.42 20.71
N LEU A 377 -16.59 17.44 19.37
CA LEU A 377 -15.74 18.30 18.57
C LEU A 377 -16.07 19.78 18.76
N VAL A 378 -17.35 20.15 18.72
CA VAL A 378 -17.84 21.51 19.01
C VAL A 378 -17.40 21.95 20.42
N GLY A 379 -17.53 21.07 21.41
CA GLY A 379 -17.03 21.31 22.76
C GLY A 379 -15.52 21.56 22.79
N ALA A 380 -14.73 20.78 22.08
CA ALA A 380 -13.28 20.93 22.01
C ALA A 380 -12.86 22.22 21.31
N ILE A 381 -13.49 22.57 20.19
CA ILE A 381 -13.21 23.82 19.44
C ILE A 381 -13.45 25.03 20.33
N THR A 382 -14.52 25.07 21.09
CA THR A 382 -14.87 26.20 21.97
C THR A 382 -13.90 26.41 23.12
N THR A 383 -13.11 25.39 23.49
CA THR A 383 -12.05 25.57 24.50
C THR A 383 -10.86 26.39 23.98
N GLN A 384 -10.71 26.50 22.67
CA GLN A 384 -9.60 27.17 21.98
C GLN A 384 -8.20 26.66 22.37
N GLN A 385 -8.11 25.43 22.95
CA GLN A 385 -6.84 24.88 23.45
C GLN A 385 -5.95 24.30 22.34
N TYR A 386 -6.52 23.96 21.19
CA TYR A 386 -5.83 23.28 20.10
C TYR A 386 -5.44 24.22 18.98
N ASP A 387 -4.22 24.07 18.49
CA ASP A 387 -3.73 24.74 17.27
C ASP A 387 -4.19 24.02 16.01
N PHE A 388 -4.30 22.70 16.09
CA PHE A 388 -4.74 21.82 15.00
C PHE A 388 -5.76 20.79 15.51
N ILE A 389 -6.77 20.54 14.70
CA ILE A 389 -7.78 19.50 14.96
C ILE A 389 -7.99 18.70 13.69
N VAL A 390 -8.01 17.38 13.80
CA VAL A 390 -8.45 16.46 12.72
C VAL A 390 -9.64 15.64 13.19
N VAL A 391 -10.66 15.54 12.34
CA VAL A 391 -11.86 14.73 12.55
C VAL A 391 -12.16 13.89 11.32
N ASN A 392 -12.60 12.65 11.53
CA ASN A 392 -13.16 11.80 10.50
C ASN A 392 -14.63 11.48 10.81
N PHE A 393 -15.50 11.68 9.81
CA PHE A 393 -16.90 11.22 9.80
C PHE A 393 -16.99 9.96 8.94
N ALA A 394 -17.24 8.82 9.57
CA ALA A 394 -17.17 7.48 9.00
C ALA A 394 -18.31 7.12 8.02
N ASN A 395 -19.37 7.90 8.03
CA ASN A 395 -20.70 7.51 7.53
C ASN A 395 -20.70 7.16 6.02
N GLY A 396 -20.09 7.97 5.17
CA GLY A 396 -20.12 7.78 3.72
C GLY A 396 -19.50 6.43 3.30
N ASP A 397 -18.42 6.06 3.95
CA ASP A 397 -17.72 4.79 3.69
C ASP A 397 -18.44 3.60 4.35
N MET A 398 -18.63 3.66 5.66
CA MET A 398 -19.15 2.51 6.42
C MET A 398 -20.58 2.12 6.02
N VAL A 399 -21.45 3.09 5.76
CA VAL A 399 -22.80 2.84 5.24
C VAL A 399 -22.74 2.52 3.73
N GLY A 400 -21.81 3.13 2.98
CA GLY A 400 -21.53 2.81 1.58
C GLY A 400 -21.28 1.32 1.36
N HIS A 401 -20.48 0.70 2.21
CA HIS A 401 -20.18 -0.73 2.17
C HIS A 401 -21.40 -1.65 2.33
N THR A 402 -22.52 -1.14 2.83
CA THR A 402 -23.75 -1.93 2.91
C THR A 402 -24.49 -2.06 1.57
N GLY A 403 -24.24 -1.16 0.62
CA GLY A 403 -24.94 -1.10 -0.67
C GLY A 403 -26.42 -0.71 -0.57
N VAL A 404 -26.90 -0.28 0.62
CA VAL A 404 -28.29 0.10 0.86
C VAL A 404 -28.50 1.58 0.56
N TYR A 405 -28.90 1.90 -0.65
CA TYR A 405 -29.02 3.27 -1.19
C TYR A 405 -29.68 4.27 -0.24
N ASN A 406 -30.86 3.93 0.30
CA ASN A 406 -31.61 4.84 1.19
C ASN A 406 -30.90 5.05 2.55
N ALA A 407 -30.10 4.10 3.00
CA ALA A 407 -29.29 4.24 4.19
C ALA A 407 -28.11 5.17 3.92
N ILE A 408 -27.45 5.01 2.76
CA ILE A 408 -26.35 5.89 2.33
C ILE A 408 -26.85 7.34 2.23
N ALA A 409 -28.02 7.58 1.65
CA ALA A 409 -28.62 8.92 1.58
C ALA A 409 -28.84 9.54 2.98
N LYS A 410 -29.33 8.75 3.95
CA LYS A 410 -29.47 9.21 5.34
C LYS A 410 -28.13 9.51 6.00
N ALA A 411 -27.12 8.70 5.73
CA ALA A 411 -25.75 8.91 6.19
C ALA A 411 -25.16 10.22 5.66
N VAL A 412 -25.28 10.46 4.35
CA VAL A 412 -24.85 11.70 3.68
C VAL A 412 -25.54 12.93 4.27
N TRP A 413 -26.86 12.85 4.47
CA TRP A 413 -27.62 13.96 5.07
C TRP A 413 -27.22 14.23 6.53
N ALA A 414 -26.96 13.19 7.33
CA ALA A 414 -26.51 13.35 8.71
C ALA A 414 -25.14 14.04 8.79
N VAL A 415 -24.23 13.69 7.89
CA VAL A 415 -22.90 14.33 7.80
C VAL A 415 -23.02 15.82 7.44
N ASP A 416 -23.85 16.19 6.45
CA ASP A 416 -24.05 17.61 6.09
C ASP A 416 -24.52 18.46 7.30
N ASN A 417 -25.43 17.92 8.11
CA ASN A 417 -25.87 18.59 9.34
C ASN A 417 -24.74 18.74 10.36
N CYS A 418 -23.91 17.73 10.54
CA CYS A 418 -22.78 17.80 11.46
C CYS A 418 -21.72 18.81 10.97
N VAL A 419 -21.43 18.81 9.68
CA VAL A 419 -20.48 19.75 9.05
C VAL A 419 -20.89 21.20 9.33
N ARG A 420 -22.19 21.51 9.24
CA ARG A 420 -22.70 22.87 9.51
C ARG A 420 -22.31 23.37 10.90
N GLU A 421 -22.68 22.65 11.94
CA GLU A 421 -22.43 23.08 13.32
C GLU A 421 -20.93 23.17 13.62
N VAL A 422 -20.15 22.22 13.11
CA VAL A 422 -18.69 22.22 13.32
C VAL A 422 -18.03 23.43 12.63
N ILE A 423 -18.35 23.69 11.36
CA ILE A 423 -17.76 24.78 10.60
C ILE A 423 -18.18 26.15 11.16
N GLU A 424 -19.44 26.33 11.51
CA GLU A 424 -19.91 27.57 12.15
C GLU A 424 -19.22 27.82 13.48
N THR A 425 -19.02 26.78 14.29
CA THR A 425 -18.28 26.87 15.55
C THR A 425 -16.78 27.16 15.31
N ALA A 426 -16.16 26.50 14.33
CA ALA A 426 -14.76 26.72 13.97
C ALA A 426 -14.50 28.17 13.55
N LYS A 427 -15.35 28.71 12.66
CA LYS A 427 -15.28 30.12 12.24
C LYS A 427 -15.44 31.10 13.41
N ALA A 428 -16.34 30.84 14.33
CA ALA A 428 -16.57 31.65 15.53
C ALA A 428 -15.40 31.60 16.53
N ASN A 429 -14.49 30.63 16.41
CA ASN A 429 -13.33 30.43 17.30
C ASN A 429 -11.98 30.55 16.57
N ASP A 430 -11.94 31.33 15.47
CA ASP A 430 -10.74 31.67 14.71
C ASP A 430 -9.99 30.47 14.07
N TYR A 431 -10.70 29.40 13.75
CA TYR A 431 -10.18 28.32 12.93
C TYR A 431 -10.48 28.55 11.46
N GLU A 432 -9.49 28.30 10.63
CA GLU A 432 -9.70 28.03 9.21
C GLU A 432 -9.82 26.52 9.00
N ALA A 433 -10.66 26.09 8.05
CA ALA A 433 -10.93 24.67 7.88
C ALA A 433 -10.66 24.20 6.45
N ILE A 434 -10.16 22.96 6.34
CA ILE A 434 -10.12 22.20 5.10
C ILE A 434 -11.05 21.02 5.26
N ILE A 435 -11.98 20.85 4.30
CA ILE A 435 -12.88 19.72 4.20
C ILE A 435 -12.44 18.88 3.00
N ILE A 436 -12.19 17.59 3.23
CA ILE A 436 -11.77 16.62 2.21
C ILE A 436 -12.50 15.29 2.40
N ALA A 437 -12.22 14.35 1.52
CA ALA A 437 -12.38 12.92 1.78
C ALA A 437 -11.04 12.20 1.54
N ASP A 438 -10.95 10.96 1.95
CA ASP A 438 -9.77 10.11 1.80
C ASP A 438 -9.86 9.16 0.59
N HIS A 439 -11.05 8.86 0.14
CA HIS A 439 -11.42 8.13 -1.07
C HIS A 439 -12.92 8.30 -1.35
N GLY A 440 -13.40 7.79 -2.48
CA GLY A 440 -14.82 7.72 -2.79
C GLY A 440 -15.44 6.36 -2.45
N ASN A 441 -16.73 6.36 -2.13
CA ASN A 441 -17.57 5.18 -1.92
C ASN A 441 -19.05 5.55 -2.16
N ALA A 442 -19.63 6.46 -1.37
CA ALA A 442 -21.03 6.87 -1.45
C ALA A 442 -21.39 7.60 -2.77
N ASP A 443 -20.41 8.03 -3.53
CA ASP A 443 -20.55 8.61 -4.87
C ASP A 443 -20.81 7.57 -5.97
N ASN A 444 -20.76 6.26 -5.66
CA ASN A 444 -20.92 5.18 -6.63
C ASN A 444 -21.56 3.93 -6.01
N ALA A 445 -22.82 4.04 -5.56
CA ALA A 445 -23.52 2.97 -4.85
C ALA A 445 -24.23 1.95 -5.75
N ILE A 446 -24.24 2.12 -7.07
CA ILE A 446 -24.89 1.23 -8.04
C ILE A 446 -23.91 0.87 -9.17
N ASN A 447 -23.76 -0.43 -9.42
CA ASN A 447 -22.98 -0.97 -10.54
C ASN A 447 -23.68 -0.71 -11.88
N PRO A 448 -22.96 -0.76 -13.03
CA PRO A 448 -23.56 -0.59 -14.34
C PRO A 448 -24.68 -1.57 -14.69
N ASP A 449 -24.74 -2.73 -14.06
CA ASP A 449 -25.78 -3.75 -14.20
C ASP A 449 -27.01 -3.51 -13.29
N GLY A 450 -27.00 -2.43 -12.50
CA GLY A 450 -28.07 -2.06 -11.56
C GLY A 450 -27.99 -2.75 -10.21
N THR A 451 -26.99 -3.58 -9.95
CA THR A 451 -26.77 -4.18 -8.64
C THR A 451 -26.12 -3.19 -7.66
N PRO A 452 -26.30 -3.35 -6.33
CA PRO A 452 -25.60 -2.52 -5.36
C PRO A 452 -24.08 -2.63 -5.51
N ASN A 453 -23.39 -1.49 -5.49
CA ASN A 453 -21.93 -1.44 -5.37
C ASN A 453 -21.57 -1.17 -3.90
N THR A 454 -20.66 -1.98 -3.38
CA THR A 454 -20.14 -1.88 -2.01
C THR A 454 -18.65 -1.55 -1.97
N ALA A 455 -18.02 -1.42 -3.14
CA ALA A 455 -16.60 -1.11 -3.28
C ALA A 455 -16.37 0.41 -3.32
N HIS A 456 -15.13 0.81 -3.04
CA HIS A 456 -14.71 2.19 -3.23
C HIS A 456 -14.77 2.60 -4.71
N SER A 457 -14.67 3.90 -4.98
CA SER A 457 -14.60 4.43 -6.34
C SER A 457 -13.18 4.91 -6.68
N LEU A 458 -12.93 5.07 -7.98
CA LEU A 458 -11.71 5.73 -8.50
C LEU A 458 -11.87 7.25 -8.64
N ASN A 459 -13.03 7.78 -8.24
CA ASN A 459 -13.33 9.19 -8.41
C ASN A 459 -12.45 10.05 -7.50
N PRO A 460 -12.13 11.30 -7.90
CA PRO A 460 -11.45 12.26 -7.03
C PRO A 460 -12.33 12.63 -5.84
N VAL A 461 -11.73 13.28 -4.86
CA VAL A 461 -12.41 13.74 -3.64
C VAL A 461 -12.37 15.26 -3.54
N PRO A 462 -13.31 15.90 -2.79
CA PRO A 462 -13.35 17.34 -2.65
C PRO A 462 -12.17 17.88 -1.81
N PHE A 463 -11.78 19.11 -2.11
CA PHE A 463 -10.97 19.98 -1.25
C PHE A 463 -11.67 21.33 -1.15
N ILE A 464 -12.24 21.63 0.01
CA ILE A 464 -12.95 22.90 0.27
C ILE A 464 -12.21 23.64 1.36
N TYR A 465 -11.73 24.85 1.05
CA TYR A 465 -11.02 25.71 2.01
C TYR A 465 -11.94 26.78 2.58
N VAL A 466 -12.31 26.62 3.84
CA VAL A 466 -13.18 27.57 4.54
C VAL A 466 -12.33 28.61 5.26
N THR A 467 -12.34 29.82 4.73
CA THR A 467 -11.55 30.97 5.22
C THR A 467 -12.35 32.24 5.13
N ASN A 468 -11.94 33.25 5.88
CA ASN A 468 -12.43 34.64 5.75
C ASN A 468 -11.64 35.46 4.72
N ASN A 469 -10.61 34.87 4.09
CA ASN A 469 -9.84 35.51 3.03
C ASN A 469 -10.57 35.39 1.69
N ASN A 470 -11.28 36.44 1.26
CA ASN A 470 -12.05 36.42 0.02
C ASN A 470 -11.19 36.39 -1.26
N SER A 471 -9.87 36.60 -1.17
CA SER A 471 -8.95 36.56 -2.31
C SER A 471 -8.22 35.21 -2.43
N ALA A 472 -8.38 34.31 -1.47
CA ALA A 472 -7.77 33.02 -1.51
C ALA A 472 -8.33 32.18 -2.68
N THR A 473 -7.45 31.43 -3.34
CA THR A 473 -7.81 30.42 -4.35
C THR A 473 -7.11 29.11 -4.01
N VAL A 474 -7.60 28.00 -4.57
CA VAL A 474 -7.00 26.68 -4.41
C VAL A 474 -6.84 26.00 -5.76
N LYS A 475 -5.83 25.14 -5.88
CA LYS A 475 -5.59 24.32 -7.07
C LYS A 475 -5.89 22.84 -6.81
N ASP A 476 -6.12 22.07 -7.85
CA ASP A 476 -6.23 20.62 -7.79
C ASP A 476 -4.93 20.00 -7.27
N GLY A 477 -5.04 18.86 -6.60
CA GLY A 477 -3.88 18.17 -6.03
C GLY A 477 -4.15 16.72 -5.70
N ARG A 478 -3.44 16.22 -4.69
CA ARG A 478 -3.49 14.85 -4.17
C ARG A 478 -3.64 14.87 -2.66
N LEU A 479 -3.95 13.72 -2.06
CA LEU A 479 -4.04 13.61 -0.59
C LEU A 479 -2.75 14.00 0.12
N ALA A 480 -1.59 13.76 -0.50
CA ALA A 480 -0.28 14.17 0.00
C ALA A 480 -0.09 15.69 0.16
N ASP A 481 -0.93 16.50 -0.48
CA ASP A 481 -0.82 17.96 -0.50
C ASP A 481 -1.60 18.62 0.66
N VAL A 482 -2.33 17.82 1.43
CA VAL A 482 -3.19 18.32 2.52
C VAL A 482 -2.36 18.83 3.71
N ALA A 483 -1.37 18.04 4.20
CA ALA A 483 -0.54 18.50 5.32
C ALA A 483 0.26 19.78 5.00
N PRO A 484 0.93 19.92 3.83
CA PRO A 484 1.52 21.19 3.43
C PRO A 484 0.54 22.38 3.44
N SER A 485 -0.71 22.16 2.99
CA SER A 485 -1.75 23.20 3.01
C SER A 485 -2.19 23.55 4.43
N ILE A 486 -2.26 22.60 5.35
CA ILE A 486 -2.51 22.85 6.78
C ILE A 486 -1.37 23.69 7.39
N LEU A 487 -0.11 23.32 7.11
CA LEU A 487 1.05 24.07 7.61
C LEU A 487 1.04 25.51 7.08
N HIS A 488 0.65 25.73 5.83
CA HIS A 488 0.47 27.07 5.26
C HIS A 488 -0.57 27.89 6.03
N ILE A 489 -1.75 27.35 6.34
CA ILE A 489 -2.77 28.01 7.17
C ILE A 489 -2.19 28.40 8.53
N MET A 490 -1.42 27.53 9.14
CA MET A 490 -0.82 27.75 10.46
C MET A 490 0.39 28.69 10.42
N GLY A 491 0.84 29.12 9.23
CA GLY A 491 2.04 29.95 9.06
C GLY A 491 3.33 29.25 9.48
N LEU A 492 3.39 27.93 9.30
CA LEU A 492 4.53 27.07 9.64
C LEU A 492 5.30 26.68 8.38
N GLU A 493 6.61 26.51 8.52
CA GLU A 493 7.45 26.00 7.44
C GLU A 493 7.16 24.51 7.19
N GLN A 494 7.26 24.10 5.94
CA GLN A 494 7.09 22.70 5.55
C GLN A 494 8.41 21.93 5.78
N PRO A 495 8.42 20.79 6.49
CA PRO A 495 9.62 19.98 6.65
C PRO A 495 10.04 19.36 5.31
N THR A 496 11.35 19.12 5.16
CA THR A 496 11.96 18.65 3.91
C THR A 496 11.38 17.31 3.45
N ASP A 497 10.99 16.47 4.37
CA ASP A 497 10.44 15.13 4.08
C ASP A 497 9.01 15.17 3.55
N MET A 498 8.27 16.24 3.77
CA MET A 498 6.99 16.47 3.11
C MET A 498 7.23 16.96 1.68
N THR A 499 7.00 16.11 0.71
CA THR A 499 7.17 16.43 -0.72
C THR A 499 5.88 16.84 -1.42
N GLY A 500 4.75 16.85 -0.70
CA GLY A 500 3.49 17.42 -1.17
C GLY A 500 3.59 18.94 -1.37
N GLU A 501 2.62 19.48 -2.09
CA GLU A 501 2.57 20.90 -2.42
C GLU A 501 1.47 21.61 -1.62
N ASN A 502 1.73 22.84 -1.20
CA ASN A 502 0.65 23.70 -0.71
C ASN A 502 -0.32 24.03 -1.86
N LEU A 503 -1.61 23.74 -1.67
CA LEU A 503 -2.66 24.00 -2.66
C LEU A 503 -3.29 25.39 -2.55
N ILE A 504 -3.09 26.09 -1.44
CA ILE A 504 -3.69 27.40 -1.15
C ILE A 504 -2.82 28.50 -1.73
N GLN A 505 -3.45 29.44 -2.43
CA GLN A 505 -2.82 30.62 -2.98
C GLN A 505 -3.51 31.86 -2.38
N ASP A 506 -2.73 32.66 -1.65
CA ASP A 506 -3.17 33.95 -1.14
C ASP A 506 -2.88 35.01 -2.22
N ASN A 507 -3.92 35.43 -2.94
CA ASN A 507 -3.78 36.54 -3.87
C ASN A 507 -3.75 37.85 -3.08
N CYS A 508 -2.67 38.61 -3.24
CA CYS A 508 -2.49 39.91 -2.62
C CYS A 508 -3.43 40.98 -3.19
#